data_1f34021daafd69e8be78603fc6c905d9
#
_entry.id   1f34021daafd69e8be78603fc6c905d9
#
_cell.length_a   1.000
_cell.length_b   1.000
_cell.length_c   1.000
_cell.angle_alpha   90.00
_cell.angle_beta   90.00
_cell.angle_gamma   90.00
#
_symmetry.space_group_name_H-M   'P 1'
#
loop_
_entity.id
_entity.type
_entity.pdbx_description
1 polymer ?
#
loop_
_entity_poly.entity_id
_entity_poly.type
_entity_poly.pdbx_seq_one_letter_code
_entity_poly.pdbx_strand_id
1 'polypeptide(L)'
;MSDPALDIPGTTRILDERGEVIGSGAGAITLVPTPSSDPEDPLNWSQSRKNIHLACVILYTAATALFSSALYSIYAPLSDSTGLSIDQLNVGTGYSYLFIGLGTLIFQPAALAFGKRPVYLVTSLVTAALNIWTVFVQGNGQWIARCLLLGLFGAPNFSLIEVSIADLFFYHERSWPMGIYVCLLYAGACLGPLLSGYVFEGMGWQAVIYLSSGLMAIVFLILFIFLEETNYMRETPPLAASHQVAETSASVAPEDGEKYTDTKQPSAETTLHVPIHIDDRITTSWHGPRPFTFVKVSPHAGGIMWRGLVQPLALFRQPVIIWCGVMYGVYQIYYNRKSQIPTVSPRDTPDKHIGLTFLSPMLATIPGAVLGGFFTDKYTLHQARKNNGISEAEHKLKLFIFPTILTPIGLLMIGLGPYYNAHWMVFVVGEWILNLAGPLATLLVLTYAFDTYHAIQPRDRTGVHAAVQDCAPYLLAIIVIGMIVTFAFNYAITPWAFEWGFFNFAISAACIATAFNLTVLLMLKWGKYLRRTGESYYFKVINW
;
A
#
# COMPACT_ATOMS: atom_id res chain seq x y z
N MET A 1 8.82 -5.70 36.74
CA MET A 1 8.92 -6.92 35.92
C MET A 1 8.22 -6.62 34.61
N SER A 2 8.94 -6.58 33.50
CA SER A 2 8.37 -6.43 32.17
C SER A 2 7.46 -7.63 31.89
N ASP A 3 6.27 -7.38 31.39
CA ASP A 3 5.32 -8.45 31.05
C ASP A 3 5.94 -9.26 29.87
N PRO A 4 6.25 -10.55 30.04
CA PRO A 4 6.93 -11.35 29.03
C PRO A 4 6.11 -11.48 27.72
N ALA A 5 4.85 -11.05 27.73
CA ALA A 5 4.03 -10.96 26.52
C ALA A 5 4.41 -9.76 25.64
N LEU A 6 4.97 -8.68 26.19
CA LEU A 6 5.39 -7.49 25.45
C LEU A 6 6.75 -7.64 24.77
N ASP A 7 7.51 -8.69 25.07
CA ASP A 7 8.80 -8.98 24.43
C ASP A 7 8.64 -9.61 23.04
N ILE A 8 7.40 -9.91 22.59
CA ILE A 8 7.14 -10.54 21.30
C ILE A 8 6.83 -9.46 20.25
N PRO A 9 7.57 -9.41 19.10
CA PRO A 9 7.32 -8.48 18.01
C PRO A 9 5.84 -8.46 17.58
N GLY A 10 5.27 -7.26 17.39
CA GLY A 10 3.87 -7.11 17.00
C GLY A 10 2.86 -7.26 18.15
N THR A 11 3.34 -7.22 19.38
CA THR A 11 2.50 -7.14 20.59
C THR A 11 2.74 -5.78 21.24
N THR A 12 1.71 -4.94 21.31
CA THR A 12 1.82 -3.57 21.84
C THR A 12 0.71 -3.30 22.83
N ARG A 13 1.03 -2.57 23.91
CA ARG A 13 0.00 -2.08 24.83
C ARG A 13 -0.59 -0.79 24.24
N ILE A 14 -1.88 -0.81 23.93
CA ILE A 14 -2.61 0.35 23.35
C ILE A 14 -3.43 1.08 24.42
N LEU A 15 -3.87 0.39 25.46
CA LEU A 15 -4.69 0.95 26.52
C LEU A 15 -3.91 1.00 27.84
N ASP A 16 -4.12 2.08 28.59
CA ASP A 16 -3.60 2.21 29.95
C ASP A 16 -4.39 1.35 30.97
N GLU A 17 -4.01 1.43 32.25
CA GLU A 17 -4.71 0.70 33.33
C GLU A 17 -6.15 1.20 33.55
N ARG A 18 -6.51 2.38 33.02
CA ARG A 18 -7.85 2.96 33.09
C ARG A 18 -8.71 2.59 31.87
N GLY A 19 -8.15 1.85 30.89
CA GLY A 19 -8.84 1.46 29.66
C GLY A 19 -8.96 2.57 28.62
N GLU A 20 -8.19 3.66 28.78
CA GLU A 20 -8.08 4.74 27.79
C GLU A 20 -6.94 4.45 26.82
N VAL A 21 -7.06 4.94 25.59
CA VAL A 21 -5.99 4.80 24.57
C VAL A 21 -4.77 5.57 25.04
N ILE A 22 -3.62 4.90 25.12
CA ILE A 22 -2.38 5.53 25.54
C ILE A 22 -2.07 6.72 24.61
N GLY A 23 -2.02 7.94 25.21
CA GLY A 23 -1.84 9.18 24.46
C GLY A 23 -3.13 9.97 24.16
N SER A 24 -4.33 9.49 24.56
CA SER A 24 -5.59 10.25 24.38
C SER A 24 -6.03 11.02 25.63
N GLY A 25 -5.31 10.91 26.73
CA GLY A 25 -5.59 11.65 27.98
C GLY A 25 -5.33 13.15 27.82
N ALA A 26 -6.12 13.98 28.50
CA ALA A 26 -6.04 15.44 28.47
C ALA A 26 -4.65 15.93 28.93
N GLY A 27 -3.71 16.06 28.00
CA GLY A 27 -2.43 16.70 28.25
C GLY A 27 -1.22 16.21 27.46
N ALA A 28 -1.17 14.99 26.93
CA ALA A 28 0.05 14.56 26.23
C ALA A 28 -0.19 13.41 25.25
N ILE A 29 -0.54 13.74 24.03
CA ILE A 29 -0.44 12.77 22.92
C ILE A 29 1.05 12.63 22.58
N THR A 30 1.62 11.45 22.81
CA THR A 30 2.98 11.16 22.34
C THR A 30 2.95 11.07 20.81
N LEU A 31 3.48 12.11 20.16
CA LEU A 31 3.53 12.17 18.69
C LEU A 31 4.59 11.19 18.17
N VAL A 32 4.16 10.20 17.39
CA VAL A 32 5.05 9.23 16.76
C VAL A 32 4.89 9.36 15.22
N PRO A 33 5.98 9.61 14.49
CA PRO A 33 7.33 10.01 14.94
C PRO A 33 7.34 11.41 15.55
N THR A 34 8.32 11.69 16.42
CA THR A 34 8.49 13.02 17.00
C THR A 34 8.93 14.01 15.92
N PRO A 35 8.22 15.15 15.74
CA PRO A 35 8.63 16.16 14.78
C PRO A 35 9.95 16.81 15.24
N SER A 36 10.78 17.24 14.28
CA SER A 36 11.96 18.04 14.57
C SER A 36 11.58 19.50 14.85
N SER A 37 12.53 20.29 15.37
CA SER A 37 12.35 21.75 15.51
C SER A 37 12.46 22.53 14.20
N ASP A 38 12.77 21.84 13.07
CA ASP A 38 12.91 22.45 11.75
C ASP A 38 11.53 22.76 11.15
N PRO A 39 11.26 23.99 10.73
CA PRO A 39 10.03 24.35 10.03
C PRO A 39 9.80 23.60 8.71
N GLU A 40 10.85 23.09 8.06
CA GLU A 40 10.74 22.35 6.80
C GLU A 40 10.46 20.85 6.99
N ASP A 41 10.43 20.35 8.24
CA ASP A 41 9.98 18.97 8.51
C ASP A 41 8.53 18.80 8.05
N PRO A 42 8.21 17.81 7.18
CA PRO A 42 6.87 17.57 6.68
C PRO A 42 5.81 17.37 7.78
N LEU A 43 6.21 16.88 8.95
CA LEU A 43 5.30 16.74 10.11
C LEU A 43 4.85 18.09 10.68
N ASN A 44 5.66 19.15 10.50
CA ASN A 44 5.37 20.52 10.95
C ASN A 44 4.57 21.34 9.92
N TRP A 45 4.25 20.77 8.75
CA TRP A 45 3.48 21.46 7.74
C TRP A 45 2.04 21.71 8.20
N SER A 46 1.49 22.86 7.79
CA SER A 46 0.07 23.16 8.02
C SER A 46 -0.84 22.12 7.35
N GLN A 47 -2.02 21.93 7.90
CA GLN A 47 -2.97 20.94 7.37
C GLN A 47 -3.30 21.20 5.88
N SER A 48 -3.40 22.46 5.46
CA SER A 48 -3.63 22.81 4.06
C SER A 48 -2.48 22.37 3.15
N ARG A 49 -1.22 22.55 3.59
CA ARG A 49 -0.03 22.12 2.85
C ARG A 49 0.03 20.60 2.73
N LYS A 50 -0.26 19.87 3.82
CA LYS A 50 -0.38 18.41 3.82
C LYS A 50 -1.48 17.92 2.88
N ASN A 51 -2.63 18.55 2.90
CA ASN A 51 -3.77 18.18 2.05
C ASN A 51 -3.49 18.41 0.56
N ILE A 52 -2.79 19.49 0.20
CA ILE A 52 -2.38 19.74 -1.20
C ILE A 52 -1.42 18.64 -1.66
N HIS A 53 -0.41 18.32 -0.86
CA HIS A 53 0.53 17.25 -1.19
C HIS A 53 -0.18 15.89 -1.30
N LEU A 54 -1.05 15.57 -0.35
CA LEU A 54 -1.87 14.35 -0.38
C LEU A 54 -2.74 14.29 -1.63
N ALA A 55 -3.39 15.39 -2.01
CA ALA A 55 -4.20 15.47 -3.24
C ALA A 55 -3.36 15.21 -4.49
N CYS A 56 -2.13 15.73 -4.57
CA CYS A 56 -1.21 15.45 -5.68
C CYS A 56 -0.87 13.95 -5.78
N VAL A 57 -0.50 13.33 -4.67
CA VAL A 57 -0.13 11.91 -4.61
C VAL A 57 -1.31 11.01 -4.94
N ILE A 58 -2.50 11.34 -4.44
CA ILE A 58 -3.75 10.63 -4.72
C ILE A 58 -4.15 10.77 -6.18
N LEU A 59 -4.02 11.97 -6.76
CA LEU A 59 -4.30 12.22 -8.18
C LEU A 59 -3.36 11.40 -9.08
N TYR A 60 -2.07 11.34 -8.74
CA TYR A 60 -1.11 10.47 -9.42
C TYR A 60 -1.53 9.01 -9.37
N THR A 61 -1.96 8.52 -8.20
CA THR A 61 -2.45 7.15 -8.01
C THR A 61 -3.64 6.84 -8.89
N ALA A 62 -4.67 7.69 -8.81
CA ALA A 62 -5.91 7.50 -9.56
C ALA A 62 -5.66 7.52 -11.08
N ALA A 63 -4.86 8.46 -11.55
CA ALA A 63 -4.51 8.58 -12.97
C ALA A 63 -3.68 7.39 -13.46
N THR A 64 -2.67 6.95 -12.69
CA THR A 64 -1.85 5.80 -13.06
C THR A 64 -2.67 4.51 -13.09
N ALA A 65 -3.57 4.32 -12.12
CA ALA A 65 -4.47 3.17 -12.06
C ALA A 65 -5.47 3.16 -13.24
N LEU A 66 -6.11 4.31 -13.51
CA LEU A 66 -7.02 4.50 -14.65
C LEU A 66 -6.31 4.17 -15.97
N PHE A 67 -5.16 4.76 -16.15
CA PHE A 67 -4.34 4.60 -17.33
C PHE A 67 -3.90 3.14 -17.57
N SER A 68 -3.42 2.44 -16.53
CA SER A 68 -2.94 1.07 -16.64
C SER A 68 -4.05 0.09 -17.05
N SER A 69 -5.29 0.39 -16.67
CA SER A 69 -6.45 -0.47 -16.90
C SER A 69 -7.30 -0.07 -18.10
N ALA A 70 -7.10 1.12 -18.66
CA ALA A 70 -7.94 1.67 -19.74
C ALA A 70 -8.06 0.73 -20.96
N LEU A 71 -7.03 -0.06 -21.25
CA LEU A 71 -7.03 -0.99 -22.38
C LEU A 71 -7.90 -2.22 -22.20
N TYR A 72 -8.30 -2.58 -20.97
CA TYR A 72 -8.98 -3.85 -20.70
C TYR A 72 -10.33 -4.01 -21.39
N SER A 73 -11.09 -2.92 -21.57
CA SER A 73 -12.38 -2.96 -22.28
C SER A 73 -12.25 -2.95 -23.80
N ILE A 74 -11.05 -2.64 -24.33
CA ILE A 74 -10.80 -2.51 -25.76
C ILE A 74 -9.80 -3.54 -26.30
N TYR A 75 -9.55 -4.63 -25.58
CA TYR A 75 -8.64 -5.69 -26.03
C TYR A 75 -9.10 -6.38 -27.31
N ALA A 76 -10.41 -6.60 -27.52
CA ALA A 76 -10.91 -7.17 -28.75
C ALA A 76 -10.62 -6.29 -29.97
N PRO A 77 -11.05 -5.01 -30.03
CA PRO A 77 -10.69 -4.13 -31.15
C PRO A 77 -9.20 -3.86 -31.29
N LEU A 78 -8.43 -3.89 -30.19
CA LEU A 78 -6.99 -3.79 -30.26
C LEU A 78 -6.35 -5.02 -30.91
N SER A 79 -6.85 -6.23 -30.60
CA SER A 79 -6.46 -7.50 -31.22
C SER A 79 -6.69 -7.46 -32.73
N ASP A 80 -7.88 -7.03 -33.15
CA ASP A 80 -8.25 -6.94 -34.57
C ASP A 80 -7.37 -5.96 -35.35
N SER A 81 -6.99 -4.84 -34.72
CA SER A 81 -6.21 -3.78 -35.37
C SER A 81 -4.71 -4.07 -35.41
N THR A 82 -4.16 -4.75 -34.38
CA THR A 82 -2.72 -5.02 -34.27
C THR A 82 -2.33 -6.42 -34.74
N GLY A 83 -3.30 -7.32 -34.95
CA GLY A 83 -3.08 -8.72 -35.30
C GLY A 83 -2.52 -9.57 -34.14
N LEU A 84 -2.50 -9.03 -32.90
CA LEU A 84 -2.07 -9.75 -31.71
C LEU A 84 -3.24 -10.54 -31.13
N SER A 85 -3.01 -11.78 -30.75
CA SER A 85 -4.05 -12.55 -30.05
C SER A 85 -4.32 -11.99 -28.65
N ILE A 86 -5.54 -12.19 -28.14
CA ILE A 86 -5.91 -11.80 -26.77
C ILE A 86 -4.99 -12.45 -25.73
N ASP A 87 -4.53 -13.67 -26.01
CA ASP A 87 -3.56 -14.35 -25.16
C ASP A 87 -2.22 -13.61 -25.09
N GLN A 88 -1.69 -13.16 -26.24
CA GLN A 88 -0.47 -12.35 -26.30
C GLN A 88 -0.62 -11.01 -25.57
N LEU A 89 -1.79 -10.38 -25.66
CA LEU A 89 -2.10 -9.15 -24.90
C LEU A 89 -2.09 -9.40 -23.41
N ASN A 90 -2.69 -10.49 -22.95
CA ASN A 90 -2.75 -10.89 -21.54
C ASN A 90 -1.37 -11.27 -20.98
N VAL A 91 -0.58 -12.03 -21.73
CA VAL A 91 0.80 -12.38 -21.36
C VAL A 91 1.66 -11.13 -21.18
N GLY A 92 1.53 -10.14 -22.08
CA GLY A 92 2.18 -8.84 -21.94
C GLY A 92 1.81 -8.14 -20.64
N THR A 93 0.52 -8.15 -20.28
CA THR A 93 0.06 -7.58 -19.00
C THR A 93 0.66 -8.31 -17.80
N GLY A 94 0.78 -9.64 -17.87
CA GLY A 94 1.47 -10.43 -16.86
C GLY A 94 2.91 -9.94 -16.63
N TYR A 95 3.66 -9.72 -17.70
CA TYR A 95 5.01 -9.15 -17.61
C TYR A 95 5.05 -7.76 -16.97
N SER A 96 4.02 -6.94 -17.16
CA SER A 96 3.93 -5.64 -16.46
C SER A 96 3.93 -5.82 -14.95
N TYR A 97 3.20 -6.80 -14.39
CA TYR A 97 3.20 -7.06 -12.95
C TYR A 97 4.56 -7.50 -12.44
N LEU A 98 5.25 -8.37 -13.15
CA LEU A 98 6.61 -8.77 -12.78
C LEU A 98 7.53 -7.55 -12.68
N PHE A 99 7.46 -6.65 -13.67
CA PHE A 99 8.31 -5.46 -13.71
C PHE A 99 7.85 -4.35 -12.76
N ILE A 100 6.58 -4.33 -12.33
CA ILE A 100 6.17 -3.52 -11.17
C ILE A 100 6.94 -3.97 -9.93
N GLY A 101 6.99 -5.28 -9.64
CA GLY A 101 7.75 -5.81 -8.52
C GLY A 101 9.24 -5.43 -8.57
N LEU A 102 9.89 -5.61 -9.71
CA LEU A 102 11.30 -5.23 -9.89
C LEU A 102 11.51 -3.71 -9.82
N GLY A 103 10.58 -2.93 -10.37
CA GLY A 103 10.61 -1.46 -10.33
C GLY A 103 10.53 -0.91 -8.92
N THR A 104 9.76 -1.53 -8.02
CA THR A 104 9.69 -1.09 -6.62
C THR A 104 11.06 -1.19 -5.93
N LEU A 105 11.86 -2.21 -6.24
CA LEU A 105 13.22 -2.36 -5.72
C LEU A 105 14.19 -1.27 -6.22
N ILE A 106 13.90 -0.65 -7.35
CA ILE A 106 14.72 0.41 -7.94
C ILE A 106 14.23 1.79 -7.51
N PHE A 107 12.95 2.08 -7.71
CA PHE A 107 12.41 3.44 -7.55
C PHE A 107 12.20 3.85 -6.09
N GLN A 108 11.92 2.92 -5.19
CA GLN A 108 11.77 3.31 -3.77
C GLN A 108 13.12 3.67 -3.13
N PRO A 109 14.21 2.91 -3.24
CA PRO A 109 15.52 3.36 -2.78
C PRO A 109 16.00 4.61 -3.50
N ALA A 110 15.70 4.76 -4.81
CA ALA A 110 16.02 5.97 -5.56
C ALA A 110 15.29 7.19 -5.01
N ALA A 111 14.02 7.05 -4.63
CA ALA A 111 13.26 8.13 -4.03
C ALA A 111 13.81 8.58 -2.68
N LEU A 112 14.37 7.66 -1.89
CA LEU A 112 15.01 7.98 -0.62
C LEU A 112 16.41 8.59 -0.80
N ALA A 113 17.13 8.15 -1.84
CA ALA A 113 18.47 8.66 -2.15
C ALA A 113 18.47 10.03 -2.83
N PHE A 114 17.55 10.23 -3.79
CA PHE A 114 17.52 11.39 -4.69
C PHE A 114 16.30 12.29 -4.48
N GLY A 115 15.36 11.89 -3.62
CA GLY A 115 14.09 12.59 -3.40
C GLY A 115 12.90 11.90 -4.07
N LYS A 116 11.72 12.04 -3.46
CA LYS A 116 10.47 11.44 -3.93
C LYS A 116 9.88 12.17 -5.12
N ARG A 117 9.93 13.50 -5.09
CA ARG A 117 9.39 14.36 -6.16
C ARG A 117 9.96 14.07 -7.54
N PRO A 118 11.30 13.97 -7.76
CA PRO A 118 11.86 13.63 -9.06
C PRO A 118 11.37 12.29 -9.59
N VAL A 119 11.21 11.30 -8.70
CA VAL A 119 10.72 9.97 -9.08
C VAL A 119 9.28 10.05 -9.60
N TYR A 120 8.37 10.75 -8.89
CA TYR A 120 7.01 10.98 -9.36
C TYR A 120 6.95 11.68 -10.73
N LEU A 121 7.78 12.72 -10.92
CA LEU A 121 7.80 13.49 -12.17
C LEU A 121 8.34 12.66 -13.35
N VAL A 122 9.47 11.97 -13.16
CA VAL A 122 10.05 11.15 -14.23
C VAL A 122 9.12 10.01 -14.59
N THR A 123 8.57 9.32 -13.62
CA THR A 123 7.71 8.16 -13.86
C THR A 123 6.39 8.55 -14.51
N SER A 124 5.77 9.68 -14.13
CA SER A 124 4.55 10.17 -14.78
C SER A 124 4.78 10.55 -16.24
N LEU A 125 5.88 11.25 -16.55
CA LEU A 125 6.22 11.66 -17.91
C LEU A 125 6.54 10.46 -18.81
N VAL A 126 7.39 9.54 -18.33
CA VAL A 126 7.77 8.33 -19.08
C VAL A 126 6.55 7.42 -19.30
N THR A 127 5.69 7.28 -18.28
CA THR A 127 4.46 6.49 -18.41
C THR A 127 3.53 7.07 -19.48
N ALA A 128 3.35 8.39 -19.55
CA ALA A 128 2.59 9.05 -20.60
C ALA A 128 3.17 8.77 -22.00
N ALA A 129 4.49 8.86 -22.16
CA ALA A 129 5.16 8.58 -23.42
C ALA A 129 5.04 7.10 -23.84
N LEU A 130 5.22 6.16 -22.90
CA LEU A 130 5.07 4.73 -23.15
C LEU A 130 3.63 4.35 -23.55
N ASN A 131 2.64 5.10 -23.05
CA ASN A 131 1.28 4.89 -23.48
C ASN A 131 1.07 5.29 -24.94
N ILE A 132 1.55 6.45 -25.35
CA ILE A 132 1.49 6.88 -26.75
C ILE A 132 2.16 5.84 -27.66
N TRP A 133 3.25 5.23 -27.21
CA TRP A 133 3.91 4.15 -27.97
C TRP A 133 2.97 2.98 -28.29
N THR A 134 1.93 2.73 -27.48
CA THR A 134 0.93 1.67 -27.76
C THR A 134 0.28 1.80 -29.13
N VAL A 135 0.08 3.01 -29.63
CA VAL A 135 -0.53 3.26 -30.94
C VAL A 135 0.37 2.78 -32.10
N PHE A 136 1.67 2.74 -31.86
CA PHE A 136 2.69 2.40 -32.87
C PHE A 136 3.23 0.98 -32.74
N VAL A 137 2.66 0.18 -31.84
CA VAL A 137 3.10 -1.20 -31.60
C VAL A 137 2.84 -2.07 -32.83
N GLN A 138 3.91 -2.68 -33.35
CA GLN A 138 3.87 -3.64 -34.45
C GLN A 138 4.45 -4.97 -33.96
N GLY A 139 3.58 -5.94 -33.69
CA GLY A 139 3.96 -7.28 -33.27
C GLY A 139 4.22 -7.49 -31.78
N ASN A 140 4.28 -8.78 -31.41
CA ASN A 140 4.32 -9.21 -30.00
C ASN A 140 5.57 -8.73 -29.23
N GLY A 141 6.73 -8.66 -29.88
CA GLY A 141 7.96 -8.22 -29.22
C GLY A 141 7.89 -6.77 -28.73
N GLN A 142 7.34 -5.86 -29.53
CA GLN A 142 7.15 -4.47 -29.12
C GLN A 142 6.08 -4.33 -28.04
N TRP A 143 5.01 -5.14 -28.11
CA TRP A 143 3.98 -5.18 -27.07
C TRP A 143 4.57 -5.58 -25.71
N ILE A 144 5.34 -6.67 -25.67
CA ILE A 144 6.02 -7.12 -24.45
C ILE A 144 6.98 -6.06 -23.94
N ALA A 145 7.85 -5.49 -24.80
CA ALA A 145 8.80 -4.45 -24.40
C ALA A 145 8.10 -3.22 -23.78
N ARG A 146 7.01 -2.76 -24.40
CA ARG A 146 6.17 -1.69 -23.87
C ARG A 146 5.58 -2.06 -22.50
N CYS A 147 5.06 -3.28 -22.34
CA CYS A 147 4.48 -3.75 -21.09
C CYS A 147 5.52 -3.84 -19.97
N LEU A 148 6.73 -4.32 -20.26
CA LEU A 148 7.84 -4.36 -19.31
C LEU A 148 8.20 -2.96 -18.78
N LEU A 149 8.39 -2.01 -19.71
CA LEU A 149 8.73 -0.63 -19.35
C LEU A 149 7.58 0.05 -18.60
N LEU A 150 6.34 -0.16 -19.03
CA LEU A 150 5.18 0.40 -18.34
C LEU A 150 5.06 -0.13 -16.91
N GLY A 151 5.30 -1.43 -16.70
CA GLY A 151 5.36 -2.02 -15.37
C GLY A 151 6.47 -1.40 -14.52
N LEU A 152 7.68 -1.29 -15.08
CA LEU A 152 8.83 -0.71 -14.40
C LEU A 152 8.55 0.71 -13.91
N PHE A 153 8.09 1.60 -14.79
CA PHE A 153 7.81 3.01 -14.46
C PHE A 153 6.48 3.21 -13.71
N GLY A 154 5.57 2.24 -13.73
CA GLY A 154 4.36 2.23 -12.92
C GLY A 154 4.57 1.79 -11.45
N ALA A 155 5.73 1.25 -11.11
CA ALA A 155 6.06 0.71 -9.80
C ALA A 155 5.88 1.68 -8.62
N PRO A 156 6.22 2.99 -8.72
CA PRO A 156 6.03 3.94 -7.62
C PRO A 156 4.59 4.02 -7.11
N ASN A 157 3.61 3.70 -7.95
CA ASN A 157 2.20 3.68 -7.57
C ASN A 157 1.85 2.64 -6.50
N PHE A 158 2.68 1.63 -6.31
CA PHE A 158 2.46 0.54 -5.36
C PHE A 158 3.37 0.57 -4.13
N SER A 159 4.37 1.44 -4.10
CA SER A 159 5.35 1.44 -3.01
C SER A 159 5.64 2.83 -2.44
N LEU A 160 5.72 3.85 -3.29
CA LEU A 160 6.21 5.17 -2.87
C LEU A 160 5.13 5.99 -2.16
N ILE A 161 3.86 5.75 -2.46
CA ILE A 161 2.73 6.52 -1.96
C ILE A 161 2.54 6.30 -0.46
N GLU A 162 2.63 5.05 -0.02
CA GLU A 162 2.51 4.68 1.40
C GLU A 162 3.60 5.37 2.24
N VAL A 163 4.82 5.42 1.71
CA VAL A 163 5.95 6.10 2.35
C VAL A 163 5.74 7.63 2.36
N SER A 164 5.20 8.20 1.27
CA SER A 164 4.89 9.64 1.21
C SER A 164 3.81 10.05 2.22
N ILE A 165 2.79 9.21 2.42
CA ILE A 165 1.76 9.43 3.45
C ILE A 165 2.38 9.31 4.85
N ALA A 166 3.29 8.35 5.04
CA ALA A 166 3.95 8.14 6.33
C ALA A 166 4.83 9.30 6.76
N ASP A 167 5.39 10.08 5.82
CA ASP A 167 6.18 11.28 6.13
C ASP A 167 5.34 12.47 6.60
N LEU A 168 4.11 12.57 6.09
CA LEU A 168 3.24 13.73 6.30
C LEU A 168 2.38 13.64 7.57
N PHE A 169 1.99 12.41 7.94
CA PHE A 169 0.99 12.18 8.97
C PHE A 169 1.56 11.38 10.13
N PHE A 170 1.15 11.75 11.34
CA PHE A 170 1.46 10.97 12.54
C PHE A 170 0.77 9.60 12.51
N TYR A 171 1.30 8.66 13.25
CA TYR A 171 0.80 7.28 13.28
C TYR A 171 -0.72 7.18 13.49
N HIS A 172 -1.28 7.98 14.39
CA HIS A 172 -2.72 8.00 14.69
C HIS A 172 -3.59 8.66 13.60
N GLU A 173 -3.00 9.44 12.69
CA GLU A 173 -3.68 10.15 11.60
C GLU A 173 -3.59 9.42 10.25
N ARG A 174 -2.73 8.40 10.12
CA ARG A 174 -2.40 7.74 8.83
C ARG A 174 -3.53 6.89 8.25
N SER A 175 -4.41 6.34 9.08
CA SER A 175 -5.46 5.40 8.62
C SER A 175 -6.37 6.02 7.57
N TRP A 176 -6.75 7.27 7.74
CA TRP A 176 -7.62 7.98 6.81
C TRP A 176 -6.97 8.24 5.43
N PRO A 177 -5.79 8.86 5.30
CA PRO A 177 -5.10 9.04 4.02
C PRO A 177 -4.79 7.71 3.32
N MET A 178 -4.39 6.66 4.05
CA MET A 178 -4.17 5.33 3.50
C MET A 178 -5.46 4.72 2.94
N GLY A 179 -6.58 4.88 3.64
CA GLY A 179 -7.89 4.42 3.18
C GLY A 179 -8.31 5.11 1.87
N ILE A 180 -8.11 6.42 1.75
CA ILE A 180 -8.40 7.18 0.52
C ILE A 180 -7.48 6.69 -0.62
N TYR A 181 -6.19 6.51 -0.35
CA TYR A 181 -5.23 6.00 -1.33
C TYR A 181 -5.69 4.66 -1.90
N VAL A 182 -5.97 3.68 -1.05
CA VAL A 182 -6.40 2.34 -1.48
C VAL A 182 -7.74 2.41 -2.24
N CYS A 183 -8.69 3.19 -1.74
CA CYS A 183 -9.97 3.37 -2.41
C CYS A 183 -9.80 3.91 -3.84
N LEU A 184 -8.98 4.95 -4.03
CA LEU A 184 -8.79 5.57 -5.33
C LEU A 184 -7.86 4.75 -6.26
N LEU A 185 -6.95 3.96 -5.71
CA LEU A 185 -6.19 2.98 -6.49
C LEU A 185 -7.14 1.98 -7.17
N TYR A 186 -8.03 1.35 -6.40
CA TYR A 186 -8.98 0.37 -6.93
C TYR A 186 -10.08 1.01 -7.78
N ALA A 187 -10.63 2.15 -7.35
CA ALA A 187 -11.65 2.87 -8.11
C ALA A 187 -11.10 3.39 -9.45
N GLY A 188 -9.89 3.93 -9.47
CA GLY A 188 -9.21 4.38 -10.69
C GLY A 188 -9.05 3.26 -11.71
N ALA A 189 -8.64 2.09 -11.24
CA ALA A 189 -8.48 0.93 -12.12
C ALA A 189 -9.81 0.33 -12.63
N CYS A 190 -10.94 0.62 -11.99
CA CYS A 190 -12.27 0.31 -12.55
C CYS A 190 -12.78 1.42 -13.47
N LEU A 191 -12.44 2.68 -13.16
CA LEU A 191 -12.87 3.84 -13.93
C LEU A 191 -12.23 3.85 -15.34
N GLY A 192 -10.99 3.36 -15.48
CA GLY A 192 -10.29 3.27 -16.75
C GLY A 192 -11.09 2.52 -17.82
N PRO A 193 -11.41 1.24 -17.63
CA PRO A 193 -12.20 0.47 -18.59
C PRO A 193 -13.62 0.99 -18.77
N LEU A 194 -14.23 1.56 -17.72
CA LEU A 194 -15.55 2.20 -17.81
C LEU A 194 -15.56 3.35 -18.80
N LEU A 195 -14.61 4.28 -18.67
CA LEU A 195 -14.52 5.44 -19.56
C LEU A 195 -14.07 5.05 -20.96
N SER A 196 -13.10 4.12 -21.08
CA SER A 196 -12.55 3.73 -22.38
C SER A 196 -13.57 3.04 -23.26
N GLY A 197 -14.56 2.31 -22.71
CA GLY A 197 -15.65 1.75 -23.47
C GLY A 197 -16.46 2.83 -24.23
N TYR A 198 -16.82 3.93 -23.55
CA TYR A 198 -17.56 5.04 -24.16
C TYR A 198 -16.70 5.84 -25.16
N VAL A 199 -15.44 6.09 -24.84
CA VAL A 199 -14.52 6.79 -25.75
C VAL A 199 -14.28 5.97 -27.00
N PHE A 200 -14.15 4.66 -26.89
CA PHE A 200 -13.95 3.76 -28.01
C PHE A 200 -15.12 3.83 -29.02
N GLU A 201 -16.37 3.82 -28.54
CA GLU A 201 -17.56 3.89 -29.42
C GLU A 201 -17.62 5.18 -30.23
N GLY A 202 -17.22 6.32 -29.63
CA GLY A 202 -17.31 7.62 -30.29
C GLY A 202 -16.12 7.97 -31.16
N MET A 203 -14.91 7.54 -30.78
CA MET A 203 -13.65 8.08 -31.32
C MET A 203 -12.62 6.99 -31.68
N GLY A 204 -12.91 5.72 -31.43
CA GLY A 204 -11.99 4.60 -31.69
C GLY A 204 -10.95 4.37 -30.59
N TRP A 205 -10.22 3.24 -30.70
CA TRP A 205 -9.28 2.80 -29.67
C TRP A 205 -8.04 3.71 -29.51
N GLN A 206 -7.56 4.35 -30.58
CA GLN A 206 -6.44 5.29 -30.50
C GLN A 206 -6.79 6.51 -29.64
N ALA A 207 -8.03 6.99 -29.69
CA ALA A 207 -8.49 8.11 -28.89
C ALA A 207 -8.43 7.80 -27.38
N VAL A 208 -8.72 6.55 -26.98
CA VAL A 208 -8.58 6.11 -25.58
C VAL A 208 -7.13 6.31 -25.12
N ILE A 209 -6.16 5.94 -25.96
CA ILE A 209 -4.75 6.07 -25.64
C ILE A 209 -4.32 7.53 -25.56
N TYR A 210 -4.72 8.36 -26.54
CA TYR A 210 -4.36 9.78 -26.53
C TYR A 210 -4.99 10.53 -25.36
N LEU A 211 -6.25 10.26 -25.02
CA LEU A 211 -6.93 10.89 -23.89
C LEU A 211 -6.32 10.47 -22.55
N SER A 212 -6.02 9.18 -22.36
CA SER A 212 -5.38 8.71 -21.15
C SER A 212 -3.95 9.26 -20.99
N SER A 213 -3.19 9.36 -22.08
CA SER A 213 -1.86 9.98 -22.07
C SER A 213 -1.93 11.49 -21.81
N GLY A 214 -2.91 12.17 -22.39
CA GLY A 214 -3.18 13.59 -22.15
C GLY A 214 -3.55 13.86 -20.68
N LEU A 215 -4.38 13.01 -20.09
CA LEU A 215 -4.70 13.08 -18.66
C LEU A 215 -3.43 12.94 -17.80
N MET A 216 -2.58 11.97 -18.13
CA MET A 216 -1.33 11.76 -17.39
C MET A 216 -0.35 12.94 -17.56
N ALA A 217 -0.32 13.57 -18.73
CA ALA A 217 0.46 14.80 -18.96
C ALA A 217 -0.08 15.98 -18.13
N ILE A 218 -1.39 16.12 -17.99
CA ILE A 218 -2.01 17.11 -17.11
C ILE A 218 -1.62 16.85 -15.66
N VAL A 219 -1.69 15.58 -15.22
CA VAL A 219 -1.26 15.19 -13.87
C VAL A 219 0.21 15.51 -13.66
N PHE A 220 1.08 15.22 -14.62
CA PHE A 220 2.50 15.62 -14.56
C PHE A 220 2.65 17.13 -14.34
N LEU A 221 1.91 17.99 -15.05
CA LEU A 221 1.96 19.44 -14.87
C LEU A 221 1.48 19.85 -13.46
N ILE A 222 0.41 19.24 -12.97
CA ILE A 222 -0.08 19.50 -11.60
C ILE A 222 0.98 19.11 -10.58
N LEU A 223 1.60 17.93 -10.70
CA LEU A 223 2.66 17.48 -9.84
C LEU A 223 3.89 18.40 -9.90
N PHE A 224 4.26 18.83 -11.11
CA PHE A 224 5.38 19.75 -11.30
C PHE A 224 5.18 21.07 -10.56
N ILE A 225 3.96 21.59 -10.52
CA ILE A 225 3.63 22.86 -9.89
C ILE A 225 3.44 22.72 -8.37
N PHE A 226 2.67 21.72 -7.91
CA PHE A 226 2.15 21.66 -6.55
C PHE A 226 2.82 20.61 -5.66
N LEU A 227 3.47 19.57 -6.23
CA LEU A 227 4.10 18.53 -5.42
C LEU A 227 5.40 19.07 -4.81
N GLU A 228 5.47 19.07 -3.48
CA GLU A 228 6.68 19.42 -2.74
C GLU A 228 7.49 18.18 -2.37
N GLU A 229 8.78 18.36 -2.07
CA GLU A 229 9.66 17.27 -1.61
C GLU A 229 9.39 16.94 -0.13
N THR A 230 9.19 15.66 0.17
CA THR A 230 8.94 15.17 1.54
C THR A 230 10.12 14.39 2.13
N ASN A 231 11.20 14.21 1.35
CA ASN A 231 12.35 13.48 1.83
C ASN A 231 13.14 14.32 2.85
N TYR A 232 12.88 14.10 4.14
CA TYR A 232 13.49 14.81 5.25
C TYR A 232 14.23 13.84 6.18
N MET A 233 15.50 14.07 6.42
CA MET A 233 16.31 13.31 7.38
C MET A 233 16.22 13.96 8.75
N ARG A 234 15.49 13.32 9.68
CA ARG A 234 15.41 13.76 11.07
C ARG A 234 16.68 13.35 11.80
N GLU A 235 17.40 14.34 12.35
CA GLU A 235 18.47 14.07 13.29
C GLU A 235 17.84 13.68 14.62
N THR A 236 18.01 12.42 15.04
CA THR A 236 17.69 12.05 16.42
C THR A 236 18.71 12.68 17.35
N PRO A 237 18.29 13.52 18.34
CA PRO A 237 19.24 14.08 19.28
C PRO A 237 19.98 12.95 20.01
N PRO A 238 21.31 13.05 20.18
CA PRO A 238 22.06 12.04 20.90
C PRO A 238 21.51 11.91 22.34
N LEU A 239 21.42 10.68 22.85
CA LEU A 239 20.89 10.38 24.19
C LEU A 239 21.53 11.24 25.32
N ALA A 240 22.78 11.70 25.13
CA ALA A 240 23.46 12.61 26.06
C ALA A 240 22.79 13.99 26.19
N ALA A 241 22.15 14.51 25.13
CA ALA A 241 21.45 15.78 25.19
C ALA A 241 20.12 15.69 25.95
N SER A 242 19.45 14.54 25.93
CA SER A 242 18.23 14.31 26.69
C SER A 242 18.47 14.23 28.21
N HIS A 243 19.66 13.78 28.64
CA HIS A 243 20.06 13.79 30.05
C HIS A 243 20.38 15.20 30.54
N GLN A 244 21.04 16.03 29.72
CA GLN A 244 21.36 17.41 30.10
C GLN A 244 20.13 18.31 30.21
N VAL A 245 19.10 18.12 29.33
CA VAL A 245 17.84 18.86 29.44
C VAL A 245 17.05 18.44 30.67
N ALA A 246 17.09 17.15 31.06
CA ALA A 246 16.47 16.67 32.28
C ALA A 246 17.15 17.19 33.55
N GLU A 247 18.48 17.30 33.55
CA GLU A 247 19.23 17.90 34.68
C GLU A 247 19.03 19.41 34.79
N THR A 248 18.94 20.13 33.68
CA THR A 248 18.68 21.58 33.66
C THR A 248 17.23 21.89 34.11
N SER A 249 16.27 21.05 33.78
CA SER A 249 14.88 21.20 34.24
C SER A 249 14.69 20.83 35.70
N ALA A 250 15.54 19.98 36.27
CA ALA A 250 15.52 19.62 37.68
C ALA A 250 16.17 20.69 38.57
N SER A 251 17.00 21.60 38.00
CA SER A 251 17.67 22.68 38.72
C SER A 251 16.86 23.98 38.82
N VAL A 252 15.69 24.06 38.19
CA VAL A 252 14.76 25.20 38.29
C VAL A 252 13.49 24.77 39.04
N ALA A 253 13.65 24.28 40.26
CA ALA A 253 12.54 24.15 41.20
C ALA A 253 12.57 25.36 42.16
N PRO A 254 11.44 26.04 42.44
CA PRO A 254 11.43 27.14 43.42
C PRO A 254 11.70 26.58 44.80
N GLU A 255 12.61 27.28 45.51
CA GLU A 255 12.78 27.14 46.96
C GLU A 255 11.51 27.60 47.66
N ASP A 256 10.64 26.67 48.04
CA ASP A 256 9.74 26.88 49.15
C ASP A 256 9.53 25.54 49.85
N GLY A 257 9.88 25.54 51.13
CA GLY A 257 10.00 24.35 51.94
C GLY A 257 8.66 23.74 52.34
N GLU A 258 8.57 22.46 52.15
CA GLU A 258 7.84 21.57 53.05
C GLU A 258 8.44 20.17 53.02
N LYS A 259 8.82 19.71 54.21
CA LYS A 259 9.34 18.37 54.46
C LYS A 259 8.29 17.33 54.20
N TYR A 260 8.55 16.40 53.27
CA TYR A 260 7.94 15.05 53.31
C TYR A 260 9.03 14.00 53.26
N THR A 261 9.15 13.30 54.40
CA THR A 261 9.83 12.02 54.53
C THR A 261 9.01 10.93 53.90
N ASP A 262 9.47 10.17 52.95
CA ASP A 262 9.75 8.75 53.03
C ASP A 262 10.08 8.12 51.66
N THR A 263 11.20 7.58 51.60
CA THR A 263 11.81 6.46 50.92
C THR A 263 10.91 5.63 49.99
N LYS A 264 11.17 5.75 48.67
CA LYS A 264 11.31 4.62 47.73
C LYS A 264 12.04 5.09 46.47
N GLN A 265 13.22 4.55 46.23
CA GLN A 265 13.96 4.70 44.98
C GLN A 265 13.06 4.27 43.80
N PRO A 266 12.87 5.10 42.77
CA PRO A 266 12.28 4.64 41.52
C PRO A 266 13.33 3.83 40.77
N SER A 267 13.02 2.59 40.48
CA SER A 267 13.71 1.73 39.54
C SER A 267 13.87 2.45 38.20
N ALA A 268 15.10 2.52 37.72
CA ALA A 268 15.50 3.08 36.44
C ALA A 268 14.84 2.30 35.29
N GLU A 269 13.73 2.82 34.77
CA GLU A 269 13.19 2.48 33.45
C GLU A 269 11.95 3.35 33.14
N THR A 270 12.14 4.67 33.14
CA THR A 270 11.12 5.56 32.57
C THR A 270 11.79 6.41 31.51
N THR A 271 11.63 6.02 30.27
CA THR A 271 11.92 6.87 29.11
C THR A 271 11.01 8.10 29.22
N LEU A 272 11.55 9.22 29.68
CA LEU A 272 10.87 10.50 29.70
C LEU A 272 10.62 10.96 28.26
N HIS A 273 9.45 10.61 27.73
CA HIS A 273 8.87 11.32 26.61
C HIS A 273 8.40 12.69 27.14
N VAL A 274 9.12 13.74 26.79
CA VAL A 274 8.68 15.11 27.08
C VAL A 274 7.40 15.34 26.26
N PRO A 275 6.25 15.58 26.89
CA PRO A 275 5.03 15.86 26.18
C PRO A 275 5.14 17.24 25.52
N ILE A 276 5.19 17.28 24.19
CA ILE A 276 5.09 18.54 23.46
C ILE A 276 3.59 18.92 23.44
N HIS A 277 3.26 20.05 24.04
CA HIS A 277 1.90 20.60 23.95
C HIS A 277 1.56 20.90 22.50
N ILE A 278 0.33 20.56 22.09
CA ILE A 278 -0.16 20.72 20.70
C ILE A 278 -0.08 22.19 20.25
N ASP A 279 -0.19 23.13 21.18
CA ASP A 279 -0.18 24.57 20.90
C ASP A 279 1.23 25.13 20.65
N ASP A 280 2.32 24.42 21.00
CA ASP A 280 3.70 24.88 20.82
C ASP A 280 4.33 24.45 19.49
N ARG A 281 3.54 23.91 18.56
CA ARG A 281 4.06 23.45 17.26
C ARG A 281 4.38 24.63 16.35
N ILE A 282 5.58 24.62 15.80
CA ILE A 282 5.95 25.49 14.69
C ILE A 282 5.23 24.95 13.43
N THR A 283 4.13 25.59 13.03
CA THR A 283 3.40 25.22 11.81
C THR A 283 3.80 26.12 10.66
N THR A 284 4.27 25.53 9.56
CA THR A 284 4.60 26.27 8.33
C THR A 284 3.43 26.29 7.36
N SER A 285 2.96 27.48 7.03
CA SER A 285 1.92 27.70 6.03
C SER A 285 2.45 27.46 4.61
N TRP A 286 1.53 27.10 3.72
CA TRP A 286 1.85 27.00 2.30
C TRP A 286 2.10 28.40 1.71
N HIS A 287 3.27 28.61 1.10
CA HIS A 287 3.70 29.91 0.56
C HIS A 287 3.55 29.98 -0.97
N GLY A 288 2.80 29.09 -1.58
CA GLY A 288 2.59 29.03 -3.02
C GLY A 288 3.42 27.97 -3.75
N PRO A 289 3.25 27.83 -5.07
CA PRO A 289 3.94 26.82 -5.88
C PRO A 289 5.46 27.00 -5.85
N ARG A 290 6.19 25.93 -5.62
CA ARG A 290 7.67 25.92 -5.66
C ARG A 290 8.18 24.95 -6.73
N PRO A 291 8.01 25.24 -8.05
CA PRO A 291 8.32 24.30 -9.13
C PRO A 291 9.81 23.93 -9.23
N PHE A 292 10.72 24.74 -8.72
CA PHE A 292 12.17 24.56 -8.80
C PHE A 292 12.83 24.28 -7.43
N THR A 293 12.22 23.45 -6.60
CA THR A 293 12.89 22.96 -5.39
C THR A 293 14.05 22.05 -5.77
N PHE A 294 15.28 22.44 -5.41
CA PHE A 294 16.46 21.61 -5.66
C PHE A 294 16.41 20.36 -4.77
N VAL A 295 16.71 19.22 -5.38
CA VAL A 295 16.77 17.93 -4.70
C VAL A 295 17.99 17.91 -3.78
N LYS A 296 17.77 17.67 -2.49
CA LYS A 296 18.87 17.36 -1.56
C LYS A 296 19.25 15.91 -1.73
N VAL A 297 20.29 15.63 -2.50
CA VAL A 297 20.82 14.26 -2.63
C VAL A 297 21.42 13.84 -1.29
N SER A 298 21.05 12.66 -0.81
CA SER A 298 21.63 12.10 0.40
C SER A 298 23.14 11.88 0.24
N PRO A 299 23.99 12.28 1.20
CA PRO A 299 25.43 12.07 1.11
C PRO A 299 25.82 10.57 1.01
N HIS A 300 24.94 9.67 1.38
CA HIS A 300 25.13 8.22 1.33
C HIS A 300 24.22 7.52 0.30
N ALA A 301 23.87 8.21 -0.80
CA ALA A 301 22.91 7.72 -1.81
C ALA A 301 23.23 6.30 -2.32
N GLY A 302 24.51 5.98 -2.61
CA GLY A 302 24.92 4.66 -3.05
C GLY A 302 24.66 3.56 -2.00
N GLY A 303 24.91 3.84 -0.73
CA GLY A 303 24.60 2.93 0.37
C GLY A 303 23.11 2.69 0.56
N ILE A 304 22.29 3.73 0.43
CA ILE A 304 20.83 3.67 0.51
C ILE A 304 20.29 2.82 -0.64
N MET A 305 20.76 3.05 -1.87
CA MET A 305 20.38 2.27 -3.05
C MET A 305 20.70 0.79 -2.88
N TRP A 306 21.93 0.47 -2.43
CA TRP A 306 22.36 -0.92 -2.25
C TRP A 306 21.56 -1.63 -1.15
N ARG A 307 21.39 -1.00 -0.01
CA ARG A 307 20.59 -1.56 1.10
C ARG A 307 19.13 -1.75 0.70
N GLY A 308 18.52 -0.76 0.07
CA GLY A 308 17.14 -0.83 -0.39
C GLY A 308 16.89 -1.90 -1.44
N LEU A 309 17.92 -2.32 -2.19
CA LEU A 309 17.84 -3.44 -3.12
C LEU A 309 18.02 -4.79 -2.41
N VAL A 310 19.01 -4.91 -1.52
CA VAL A 310 19.43 -6.20 -0.95
C VAL A 310 18.58 -6.61 0.26
N GLN A 311 18.21 -5.66 1.13
CA GLN A 311 17.44 -5.96 2.34
C GLN A 311 16.07 -6.62 2.07
N PRO A 312 15.22 -6.12 1.12
CA PRO A 312 13.97 -6.79 0.79
C PRO A 312 14.15 -8.22 0.29
N LEU A 313 15.19 -8.46 -0.55
CA LEU A 313 15.49 -9.79 -1.07
C LEU A 313 15.95 -10.76 0.03
N ALA A 314 16.75 -10.28 0.98
CA ALA A 314 17.15 -11.07 2.14
C ALA A 314 15.94 -11.46 3.02
N LEU A 315 14.94 -10.60 3.10
CA LEU A 315 13.72 -10.85 3.87
C LEU A 315 12.78 -11.89 3.25
N PHE A 316 13.01 -12.33 2.00
CA PHE A 316 12.26 -13.46 1.39
C PHE A 316 12.42 -14.77 2.17
N ARG A 317 13.37 -14.87 3.08
CA ARG A 317 13.52 -16.03 3.96
C ARG A 317 12.52 -16.03 5.14
N GLN A 318 11.83 -14.93 5.41
CA GLN A 318 10.89 -14.81 6.52
C GLN A 318 9.52 -15.41 6.17
N PRO A 319 9.03 -16.43 6.89
CA PRO A 319 7.79 -17.12 6.54
C PRO A 319 6.56 -16.21 6.62
N VAL A 320 6.53 -15.26 7.53
CA VAL A 320 5.44 -14.28 7.65
C VAL A 320 5.40 -13.37 6.41
N ILE A 321 6.55 -12.91 5.94
CA ILE A 321 6.66 -12.04 4.75
C ILE A 321 6.27 -12.81 3.50
N ILE A 322 6.73 -14.07 3.36
CA ILE A 322 6.33 -14.93 2.23
C ILE A 322 4.81 -15.10 2.22
N TRP A 323 4.22 -15.44 3.36
CA TRP A 323 2.78 -15.64 3.46
C TRP A 323 2.01 -14.35 3.10
N CYS A 324 2.40 -13.20 3.65
CA CYS A 324 1.80 -11.91 3.32
C CYS A 324 1.93 -11.60 1.83
N GLY A 325 3.11 -11.83 1.23
CA GLY A 325 3.36 -11.60 -0.20
C GLY A 325 2.51 -12.49 -1.10
N VAL A 326 2.42 -13.79 -0.78
CA VAL A 326 1.56 -14.73 -1.52
C VAL A 326 0.10 -14.31 -1.43
N MET A 327 -0.42 -13.98 -0.24
CA MET A 327 -1.79 -13.52 -0.06
C MET A 327 -2.07 -12.22 -0.82
N TYR A 328 -1.15 -11.25 -0.74
CA TYR A 328 -1.22 -10.02 -1.51
C TYR A 328 -1.33 -10.29 -3.02
N GLY A 329 -0.48 -11.16 -3.56
CA GLY A 329 -0.48 -11.53 -4.98
C GLY A 329 -1.76 -12.25 -5.41
N VAL A 330 -2.27 -13.18 -4.61
CA VAL A 330 -3.52 -13.90 -4.88
C VAL A 330 -4.71 -12.93 -5.00
N TYR A 331 -4.80 -11.92 -4.13
CA TYR A 331 -5.86 -10.91 -4.23
C TYR A 331 -5.69 -9.96 -5.41
N GLN A 332 -4.45 -9.65 -5.78
CA GLN A 332 -4.19 -8.90 -7.03
C GLN A 332 -4.64 -9.66 -8.28
N ILE A 333 -4.51 -10.99 -8.29
CA ILE A 333 -5.00 -11.83 -9.40
C ILE A 333 -6.51 -11.73 -9.53
N TYR A 334 -7.26 -11.87 -8.44
CA TYR A 334 -8.72 -11.79 -8.48
C TYR A 334 -9.21 -10.45 -8.97
N TYR A 335 -8.49 -9.39 -8.64
CA TYR A 335 -8.77 -8.06 -9.14
C TYR A 335 -8.48 -7.94 -10.65
N ASN A 336 -7.33 -8.45 -11.11
CA ASN A 336 -6.87 -8.30 -12.49
C ASN A 336 -7.56 -9.25 -13.50
N ARG A 337 -8.20 -10.30 -13.01
CA ARG A 337 -8.94 -11.27 -13.84
C ARG A 337 -9.96 -10.64 -14.79
N LYS A 338 -10.46 -9.46 -14.47
CA LYS A 338 -11.40 -8.69 -15.31
C LYS A 338 -10.88 -8.39 -16.70
N SER A 339 -9.57 -8.24 -16.86
CA SER A 339 -8.95 -8.00 -18.17
C SER A 339 -9.04 -9.22 -19.10
N GLN A 340 -9.28 -10.42 -18.54
CA GLN A 340 -9.16 -11.68 -19.24
C GLN A 340 -10.52 -12.34 -19.58
N ILE A 341 -11.61 -11.92 -18.95
CA ILE A 341 -12.94 -12.50 -19.11
C ILE A 341 -13.98 -11.63 -19.84
N PRO A 342 -13.71 -10.38 -20.27
CA PRO A 342 -14.71 -9.58 -20.98
C PRO A 342 -15.20 -10.23 -22.29
N THR A 343 -14.44 -11.17 -22.86
CA THR A 343 -14.81 -11.93 -24.07
C THR A 343 -15.90 -12.98 -23.82
N VAL A 344 -16.25 -13.24 -22.56
CA VAL A 344 -17.35 -14.11 -22.15
C VAL A 344 -18.52 -13.26 -21.62
N SER A 345 -18.78 -12.17 -22.33
CA SER A 345 -20.04 -11.44 -22.13
C SER A 345 -21.21 -12.39 -22.35
N PRO A 346 -22.26 -12.37 -21.51
CA PRO A 346 -23.51 -13.07 -21.84
C PRO A 346 -23.91 -12.66 -23.27
N ARG A 347 -24.27 -13.62 -24.10
CA ARG A 347 -24.56 -13.48 -25.55
C ARG A 347 -25.45 -12.29 -25.92
N ASP A 348 -26.09 -11.65 -24.95
CA ASP A 348 -27.09 -10.59 -25.12
C ASP A 348 -26.62 -9.18 -24.71
N THR A 349 -25.35 -8.99 -24.24
CA THR A 349 -24.86 -7.63 -23.94
C THR A 349 -24.19 -7.05 -25.18
N PRO A 350 -24.71 -5.95 -25.74
CA PRO A 350 -24.02 -5.21 -26.79
C PRO A 350 -22.63 -4.79 -26.30
N ASP A 351 -21.62 -4.80 -27.16
CA ASP A 351 -20.22 -4.42 -26.86
C ASP A 351 -20.09 -3.09 -26.10
N LYS A 352 -21.03 -2.17 -26.34
CA LYS A 352 -21.14 -0.89 -25.66
C LYS A 352 -21.36 -0.96 -24.14
N HIS A 353 -21.87 -2.07 -23.62
CA HIS A 353 -22.16 -2.19 -22.19
C HIS A 353 -21.06 -2.92 -21.42
N ILE A 354 -20.01 -3.40 -22.08
CA ILE A 354 -18.86 -4.05 -21.40
C ILE A 354 -18.23 -3.10 -20.39
N GLY A 355 -18.06 -1.83 -20.74
CA GLY A 355 -17.54 -0.82 -19.83
C GLY A 355 -18.40 -0.62 -18.56
N LEU A 356 -19.75 -0.73 -18.68
CA LEU A 356 -20.66 -0.59 -17.55
C LEU A 356 -20.50 -1.70 -16.48
N THR A 357 -20.01 -2.86 -16.85
CA THR A 357 -19.77 -3.96 -15.89
C THR A 357 -18.73 -3.55 -14.83
N PHE A 358 -17.83 -2.61 -15.15
CA PHE A 358 -16.83 -2.09 -14.21
C PHE A 358 -17.40 -1.09 -13.19
N LEU A 359 -18.63 -0.61 -13.36
CA LEU A 359 -19.29 0.27 -12.37
C LEU A 359 -19.56 -0.48 -11.05
N SER A 360 -20.01 -1.72 -11.14
CA SER A 360 -20.30 -2.56 -9.97
C SER A 360 -19.09 -2.75 -9.06
N PRO A 361 -17.94 -3.22 -9.57
CA PRO A 361 -16.72 -3.35 -8.77
C PRO A 361 -16.19 -2.01 -8.26
N MET A 362 -16.33 -0.92 -9.01
CA MET A 362 -15.95 0.41 -8.55
C MET A 362 -16.74 0.83 -7.29
N LEU A 363 -18.06 0.63 -7.30
CA LEU A 363 -18.90 0.92 -6.15
C LEU A 363 -18.59 0.01 -4.94
N ALA A 364 -18.15 -1.23 -5.16
CA ALA A 364 -17.77 -2.16 -4.10
C ALA A 364 -16.46 -1.78 -3.39
N THR A 365 -15.57 -1.02 -4.03
CA THR A 365 -14.30 -0.63 -3.41
C THR A 365 -14.50 0.28 -2.21
N ILE A 366 -15.52 1.14 -2.22
CA ILE A 366 -15.81 2.09 -1.13
C ILE A 366 -16.11 1.35 0.17
N PRO A 367 -17.15 0.49 0.25
CA PRO A 367 -17.42 -0.26 1.47
C PRO A 367 -16.28 -1.23 1.82
N GLY A 368 -15.56 -1.78 0.84
CA GLY A 368 -14.39 -2.62 1.07
C GLY A 368 -13.26 -1.88 1.80
N ALA A 369 -12.95 -0.66 1.37
CA ALA A 369 -11.94 0.19 2.01
C ALA A 369 -12.39 0.66 3.41
N VAL A 370 -13.66 1.01 3.59
CA VAL A 370 -14.21 1.40 4.91
C VAL A 370 -14.16 0.23 5.89
N LEU A 371 -14.54 -0.97 5.46
CA LEU A 371 -14.44 -2.17 6.31
C LEU A 371 -13.00 -2.54 6.64
N GLY A 372 -12.10 -2.44 5.67
CA GLY A 372 -10.68 -2.74 5.85
C GLY A 372 -9.95 -1.74 6.74
N GLY A 373 -10.32 -0.45 6.70
CA GLY A 373 -9.73 0.60 7.54
C GLY A 373 -10.48 0.76 8.86
N PHE A 374 -11.51 1.61 8.84
CA PHE A 374 -12.23 2.06 10.04
C PHE A 374 -12.81 0.93 10.91
N PHE A 375 -13.43 -0.09 10.29
CA PHE A 375 -13.99 -1.21 11.06
C PHE A 375 -12.89 -2.07 11.69
N THR A 376 -11.79 -2.27 10.98
CA THR A 376 -10.64 -3.02 11.49
C THR A 376 -10.02 -2.33 12.70
N ASP A 377 -9.86 -1.00 12.66
CA ASP A 377 -9.31 -0.23 13.79
C ASP A 377 -10.23 -0.33 15.03
N LYS A 378 -11.54 -0.16 14.86
CA LYS A 378 -12.52 -0.33 15.94
C LYS A 378 -12.51 -1.75 16.52
N TYR A 379 -12.43 -2.77 15.65
CA TYR A 379 -12.38 -4.15 16.07
C TYR A 379 -11.10 -4.45 16.87
N THR A 380 -9.94 -3.94 16.40
CA THR A 380 -8.65 -4.10 17.09
C THR A 380 -8.69 -3.47 18.48
N LEU A 381 -9.25 -2.26 18.60
CA LEU A 381 -9.43 -1.58 19.89
C LEU A 381 -10.36 -2.37 20.83
N HIS A 382 -11.46 -2.91 20.29
CA HIS A 382 -12.38 -3.75 21.06
C HIS A 382 -11.71 -5.03 21.57
N GLN A 383 -10.88 -5.68 20.75
CA GLN A 383 -10.12 -6.86 21.16
C GLN A 383 -9.02 -6.51 22.18
N ALA A 384 -8.34 -5.37 22.03
CA ALA A 384 -7.36 -4.91 23.00
C ALA A 384 -8.00 -4.67 24.38
N ARG A 385 -9.22 -4.08 24.42
CA ARG A 385 -9.98 -3.93 25.68
C ARG A 385 -10.28 -5.26 26.36
N LYS A 386 -10.58 -6.31 25.59
CA LYS A 386 -10.79 -7.66 26.11
C LYS A 386 -9.51 -8.36 26.57
N ASN A 387 -8.36 -7.93 26.08
CA ASN A 387 -7.05 -8.52 26.33
C ASN A 387 -6.18 -7.60 27.22
N ASN A 388 -6.77 -7.00 28.25
CA ASN A 388 -6.07 -6.15 29.24
C ASN A 388 -5.24 -5.01 28.63
N GLY A 389 -5.73 -4.41 27.55
CA GLY A 389 -5.06 -3.31 26.86
C GLY A 389 -3.97 -3.73 25.87
N ILE A 390 -3.73 -5.03 25.71
CA ILE A 390 -2.70 -5.56 24.81
C ILE A 390 -3.32 -5.88 23.45
N SER A 391 -2.76 -5.28 22.40
CA SER A 391 -3.07 -5.59 21.00
C SER A 391 -2.03 -6.56 20.44
N GLU A 392 -2.51 -7.63 19.83
CA GLU A 392 -1.72 -8.59 19.06
C GLU A 392 -2.03 -8.43 17.58
N ALA A 393 -1.01 -8.53 16.72
CA ALA A 393 -1.18 -8.40 15.27
C ALA A 393 -2.21 -9.40 14.71
N GLU A 394 -2.29 -10.60 15.29
CA GLU A 394 -3.25 -11.65 14.91
C GLU A 394 -4.72 -11.27 15.14
N HIS A 395 -5.03 -10.27 15.98
CA HIS A 395 -6.41 -9.84 16.18
C HIS A 395 -7.06 -9.38 14.88
N LYS A 396 -6.33 -8.70 14.01
CA LYS A 396 -6.82 -8.24 12.70
C LYS A 396 -7.12 -9.40 11.75
N LEU A 397 -6.34 -10.48 11.82
CA LEU A 397 -6.53 -11.65 10.95
C LEU A 397 -7.86 -12.39 11.20
N LYS A 398 -8.50 -12.22 12.38
CA LYS A 398 -9.82 -12.80 12.63
C LYS A 398 -10.88 -12.25 11.67
N LEU A 399 -10.72 -11.02 11.19
CA LEU A 399 -11.63 -10.42 10.20
C LEU A 399 -11.50 -11.04 8.82
N PHE A 400 -10.48 -11.86 8.59
CA PHE A 400 -10.30 -12.56 7.32
C PHE A 400 -11.40 -13.59 7.02
N ILE A 401 -12.27 -13.85 8.00
CA ILE A 401 -13.47 -14.68 7.80
C ILE A 401 -14.36 -14.11 6.67
N PHE A 402 -14.46 -12.79 6.55
CA PHE A 402 -15.27 -12.15 5.50
C PHE A 402 -14.71 -12.44 4.09
N PRO A 403 -13.43 -12.14 3.77
CA PRO A 403 -12.84 -12.52 2.49
C PRO A 403 -12.90 -14.03 2.22
N THR A 404 -12.73 -14.86 3.26
CA THR A 404 -12.77 -16.33 3.11
C THR A 404 -14.12 -16.84 2.59
N ILE A 405 -15.22 -16.21 2.98
CA ILE A 405 -16.56 -16.56 2.54
C ILE A 405 -16.91 -15.86 1.22
N LEU A 406 -16.63 -14.56 1.12
CA LEU A 406 -17.05 -13.73 -0.02
C LEU A 406 -16.31 -14.09 -1.31
N THR A 407 -15.00 -14.37 -1.23
CA THR A 407 -14.18 -14.62 -2.42
C THR A 407 -14.66 -15.85 -3.23
N PRO A 408 -14.84 -17.04 -2.64
CA PRO A 408 -15.32 -18.18 -3.41
C PRO A 408 -16.75 -17.98 -3.96
N ILE A 409 -17.64 -17.32 -3.21
CA ILE A 409 -18.98 -16.99 -3.68
C ILE A 409 -18.92 -16.11 -4.93
N GLY A 410 -18.15 -15.03 -4.89
CA GLY A 410 -17.96 -14.14 -6.04
C GLY A 410 -17.38 -14.88 -7.25
N LEU A 411 -16.36 -15.73 -7.04
CA LEU A 411 -15.74 -16.52 -8.11
C LEU A 411 -16.71 -17.51 -8.76
N LEU A 412 -17.51 -18.21 -7.96
CA LEU A 412 -18.52 -19.15 -8.48
C LEU A 412 -19.62 -18.41 -9.25
N MET A 413 -20.12 -17.29 -8.75
CA MET A 413 -21.15 -16.51 -9.45
C MET A 413 -20.68 -16.03 -10.82
N ILE A 414 -19.44 -15.58 -10.92
CA ILE A 414 -18.87 -15.06 -12.16
C ILE A 414 -18.57 -16.19 -13.16
N GLY A 415 -18.09 -17.33 -12.69
CA GLY A 415 -17.72 -18.43 -13.58
C GLY A 415 -18.90 -19.32 -13.97
N LEU A 416 -19.81 -19.62 -13.04
CA LEU A 416 -20.96 -20.48 -13.30
C LEU A 416 -22.15 -19.73 -13.95
N GLY A 417 -22.27 -18.42 -13.71
CA GLY A 417 -23.33 -17.60 -14.30
C GLY A 417 -23.42 -17.74 -15.81
N PRO A 418 -22.36 -17.49 -16.57
CA PRO A 418 -22.34 -17.67 -18.02
C PRO A 418 -22.55 -19.11 -18.46
N TYR A 419 -22.05 -20.10 -17.71
CA TYR A 419 -22.21 -21.51 -18.05
C TYR A 419 -23.69 -21.97 -18.03
N TYR A 420 -24.44 -21.55 -17.01
CA TYR A 420 -25.87 -21.86 -16.87
C TYR A 420 -26.79 -20.88 -17.60
N ASN A 421 -26.25 -19.97 -18.43
CA ASN A 421 -26.99 -18.88 -19.07
C ASN A 421 -27.84 -18.07 -18.07
N ALA A 422 -27.31 -17.86 -16.85
CA ALA A 422 -27.99 -17.07 -15.84
C ALA A 422 -28.08 -15.59 -16.26
N HIS A 423 -29.04 -14.88 -15.69
CA HIS A 423 -29.22 -13.46 -15.96
C HIS A 423 -27.89 -12.68 -15.69
N TRP A 424 -27.55 -11.73 -16.53
CA TRP A 424 -26.31 -10.94 -16.45
C TRP A 424 -26.07 -10.30 -15.07
N MET A 425 -27.12 -10.04 -14.29
CA MET A 425 -27.02 -9.54 -12.92
C MET A 425 -26.24 -10.47 -12.00
N VAL A 426 -26.23 -11.78 -12.23
CA VAL A 426 -25.45 -12.74 -11.42
C VAL A 426 -23.96 -12.44 -11.55
N PHE A 427 -23.50 -12.14 -12.77
CA PHE A 427 -22.14 -11.71 -13.03
C PHE A 427 -21.81 -10.40 -12.31
N VAL A 428 -22.67 -9.38 -12.42
CA VAL A 428 -22.50 -8.05 -11.82
C VAL A 428 -22.43 -8.13 -10.29
N VAL A 429 -23.30 -8.93 -9.66
CA VAL A 429 -23.30 -9.15 -8.21
C VAL A 429 -22.07 -9.95 -7.78
N GLY A 430 -21.66 -10.95 -8.55
CA GLY A 430 -20.42 -11.70 -8.31
C GLY A 430 -19.19 -10.78 -8.32
N GLU A 431 -19.11 -9.88 -9.30
CA GLU A 431 -18.06 -8.86 -9.38
C GLU A 431 -18.09 -7.90 -8.17
N TRP A 432 -19.28 -7.49 -7.73
CA TRP A 432 -19.43 -6.64 -6.54
C TRP A 432 -18.90 -7.33 -5.28
N ILE A 433 -19.29 -8.58 -5.05
CA ILE A 433 -18.86 -9.39 -3.89
C ILE A 433 -17.34 -9.56 -3.89
N LEU A 434 -16.76 -9.91 -5.03
CA LEU A 434 -15.33 -10.14 -5.14
C LEU A 434 -14.51 -8.86 -4.90
N ASN A 435 -14.99 -7.72 -5.40
CA ASN A 435 -14.32 -6.44 -5.22
C ASN A 435 -14.58 -5.78 -3.86
N LEU A 436 -15.56 -6.24 -3.13
CA LEU A 436 -15.69 -5.94 -1.70
C LEU A 436 -14.62 -6.69 -0.89
N ALA A 437 -14.39 -7.97 -1.21
CA ALA A 437 -13.43 -8.81 -0.50
C ALA A 437 -11.97 -8.43 -0.77
N GLY A 438 -11.63 -7.98 -1.98
CA GLY A 438 -10.26 -7.69 -2.41
C GLY A 438 -9.56 -6.61 -1.57
N PRO A 439 -10.04 -5.35 -1.55
CA PRO A 439 -9.46 -4.28 -0.76
C PRO A 439 -9.41 -4.61 0.74
N LEU A 440 -10.48 -5.24 1.27
CA LEU A 440 -10.53 -5.68 2.66
C LEU A 440 -9.38 -6.65 2.99
N ALA A 441 -9.20 -7.70 2.19
CA ALA A 441 -8.15 -8.68 2.43
C ALA A 441 -6.75 -8.08 2.26
N THR A 442 -6.53 -7.27 1.23
CA THR A 442 -5.26 -6.59 0.99
C THR A 442 -4.87 -5.70 2.17
N LEU A 443 -5.81 -4.89 2.68
CA LEU A 443 -5.56 -4.04 3.86
C LEU A 443 -5.27 -4.87 5.11
N LEU A 444 -5.98 -5.97 5.35
CA LEU A 444 -5.73 -6.86 6.49
C LEU A 444 -4.34 -7.48 6.44
N VAL A 445 -3.88 -7.93 5.26
CA VAL A 445 -2.54 -8.51 5.08
C VAL A 445 -1.45 -7.46 5.29
N LEU A 446 -1.59 -6.28 4.69
CA LEU A 446 -0.61 -5.19 4.82
C LEU A 446 -0.54 -4.66 6.25
N THR A 447 -1.69 -4.46 6.91
CA THR A 447 -1.71 -3.98 8.30
C THR A 447 -1.18 -5.03 9.27
N TYR A 448 -1.42 -6.33 9.02
CA TYR A 448 -0.80 -7.40 9.81
C TYR A 448 0.72 -7.40 9.68
N ALA A 449 1.25 -7.27 8.48
CA ALA A 449 2.68 -7.17 8.23
C ALA A 449 3.28 -5.91 8.90
N PHE A 450 2.58 -4.80 8.80
CA PHE A 450 2.97 -3.53 9.41
C PHE A 450 3.06 -3.65 10.93
N ASP A 451 2.02 -4.15 11.58
CA ASP A 451 2.02 -4.34 13.03
C ASP A 451 3.12 -5.30 13.50
N THR A 452 3.40 -6.34 12.69
CA THR A 452 4.43 -7.32 13.01
C THR A 452 5.85 -6.74 13.03
N TYR A 453 6.18 -5.89 12.04
CA TYR A 453 7.57 -5.47 11.83
C TYR A 453 7.85 -4.03 12.25
N HIS A 454 6.84 -3.15 12.31
CA HIS A 454 7.02 -1.77 12.76
C HIS A 454 7.29 -1.66 14.27
N ALA A 455 6.72 -2.53 15.08
CA ALA A 455 6.93 -2.58 16.54
C ALA A 455 8.36 -2.99 16.94
N ILE A 456 9.15 -3.51 15.99
CA ILE A 456 10.53 -3.93 16.23
C ILE A 456 11.49 -2.77 15.93
N GLN A 457 11.34 -1.64 16.62
CA GLN A 457 12.37 -0.59 16.56
C GLN A 457 13.52 -0.94 17.50
N PRO A 458 14.79 -0.97 17.03
CA PRO A 458 15.94 -1.14 17.92
C PRO A 458 16.00 0.04 18.89
N ARG A 459 16.01 -0.25 20.19
CA ARG A 459 16.07 0.72 21.29
C ARG A 459 17.33 1.58 21.31
N ASP A 460 18.38 1.19 20.58
CA ASP A 460 19.73 1.79 20.68
C ASP A 460 20.32 2.07 19.30
N ARG A 461 19.92 3.18 18.61
CA ARG A 461 20.68 3.57 17.43
C ARG A 461 20.73 5.07 17.17
N THR A 462 21.98 5.53 17.06
CA THR A 462 22.42 6.84 16.62
C THR A 462 21.98 7.20 15.20
N GLY A 463 21.35 8.30 15.05
CA GLY A 463 20.92 9.19 13.95
C GLY A 463 20.95 8.77 12.47
N VAL A 464 21.98 8.09 11.99
CA VAL A 464 22.13 7.77 10.54
C VAL A 464 21.24 6.59 10.10
N HIS A 465 20.83 5.74 11.03
CA HIS A 465 20.05 4.53 10.73
C HIS A 465 18.53 4.74 10.77
N ALA A 466 18.05 5.82 11.38
CA ALA A 466 16.61 6.10 11.46
C ALA A 466 15.99 6.43 10.10
N ALA A 467 16.70 7.16 9.24
CA ALA A 467 16.22 7.55 7.92
C ALA A 467 16.08 6.36 6.94
N VAL A 468 16.90 5.32 7.10
CA VAL A 468 16.80 4.09 6.29
C VAL A 468 15.65 3.18 6.77
N GLN A 469 15.20 3.38 8.00
CA GLN A 469 14.13 2.63 8.64
C GLN A 469 12.74 2.93 8.05
N ASP A 470 12.58 4.10 7.43
CA ASP A 470 11.33 4.51 6.77
C ASP A 470 11.04 3.74 5.46
N CYS A 471 12.04 3.03 4.91
CA CYS A 471 11.87 2.22 3.69
C CYS A 471 10.98 1.00 3.84
N ALA A 472 10.61 0.63 5.05
CA ALA A 472 9.85 -0.59 5.31
C ALA A 472 10.26 -1.73 4.35
N PRO A 473 11.51 -2.26 4.41
CA PRO A 473 12.01 -3.25 3.44
C PRO A 473 11.15 -4.51 3.41
N TYR A 474 10.39 -4.78 4.46
CA TYR A 474 9.40 -5.84 4.50
C TYR A 474 8.20 -5.57 3.57
N LEU A 475 7.75 -4.32 3.41
CA LEU A 475 6.67 -3.98 2.47
C LEU A 475 7.13 -4.21 1.02
N LEU A 476 8.36 -3.78 0.69
CA LEU A 476 8.94 -4.06 -0.62
C LEU A 476 9.01 -5.56 -0.90
N ALA A 477 9.47 -6.35 0.08
CA ALA A 477 9.53 -7.80 -0.04
C ALA A 477 8.14 -8.41 -0.32
N ILE A 478 7.11 -7.96 0.39
CA ILE A 478 5.71 -8.39 0.20
C ILE A 478 5.22 -8.04 -1.21
N ILE A 479 5.44 -6.82 -1.66
CA ILE A 479 5.02 -6.36 -3.01
C ILE A 479 5.73 -7.19 -4.08
N VAL A 480 7.04 -7.40 -3.98
CA VAL A 480 7.80 -8.17 -4.97
C VAL A 480 7.32 -9.62 -5.05
N ILE A 481 7.17 -10.29 -3.90
CA ILE A 481 6.63 -11.66 -3.86
C ILE A 481 5.22 -11.69 -4.46
N GLY A 482 4.37 -10.74 -4.08
CA GLY A 482 3.01 -10.65 -4.60
C GLY A 482 2.96 -10.44 -6.10
N MET A 483 3.81 -9.58 -6.66
CA MET A 483 3.87 -9.34 -8.11
C MET A 483 4.42 -10.54 -8.89
N ILE A 484 5.38 -11.30 -8.33
CA ILE A 484 5.84 -12.57 -8.90
C ILE A 484 4.70 -13.60 -8.94
N VAL A 485 3.94 -13.73 -7.85
CA VAL A 485 2.77 -14.61 -7.78
C VAL A 485 1.72 -14.17 -8.80
N THR A 486 1.43 -12.88 -8.88
CA THR A 486 0.48 -12.32 -9.85
C THR A 486 0.91 -12.60 -11.28
N PHE A 487 2.18 -12.44 -11.61
CA PHE A 487 2.74 -12.78 -12.92
C PHE A 487 2.54 -14.26 -13.26
N ALA A 488 2.92 -15.17 -12.37
CA ALA A 488 2.82 -16.61 -12.60
C ALA A 488 1.38 -17.05 -12.87
N PHE A 489 0.43 -16.55 -12.10
CA PHE A 489 -0.97 -16.86 -12.31
C PHE A 489 -1.57 -16.20 -13.56
N ASN A 490 -1.19 -14.95 -13.89
CA ASN A 490 -1.64 -14.30 -15.12
C ASN A 490 -1.22 -15.10 -16.37
N TYR A 491 -0.04 -15.69 -16.35
CA TYR A 491 0.42 -16.57 -17.44
C TYR A 491 -0.41 -17.84 -17.55
N ALA A 492 -0.86 -18.40 -16.41
CA ALA A 492 -1.60 -19.64 -16.36
C ALA A 492 -3.12 -19.49 -16.60
N ILE A 493 -3.72 -18.33 -16.34
CA ILE A 493 -5.19 -18.16 -16.35
C ILE A 493 -5.80 -18.40 -17.74
N THR A 494 -5.20 -17.86 -18.80
CA THR A 494 -5.76 -17.97 -20.16
C THR A 494 -5.87 -19.44 -20.61
N PRO A 495 -4.78 -20.25 -20.62
CA PRO A 495 -4.89 -21.66 -20.98
C PRO A 495 -5.80 -22.42 -20.02
N TRP A 496 -5.75 -22.13 -18.71
CA TRP A 496 -6.59 -22.77 -17.72
C TRP A 496 -8.09 -22.55 -17.97
N ALA A 497 -8.51 -21.33 -18.30
CA ALA A 497 -9.90 -21.00 -18.56
C ALA A 497 -10.42 -21.57 -19.90
N PHE A 498 -9.61 -21.55 -20.97
CA PHE A 498 -10.03 -21.98 -22.30
C PHE A 498 -9.89 -23.50 -22.54
N GLU A 499 -8.82 -24.13 -22.02
CA GLU A 499 -8.60 -25.57 -22.21
C GLU A 499 -9.47 -26.43 -21.27
N TRP A 500 -9.66 -26.02 -20.01
CA TRP A 500 -10.44 -26.77 -19.02
C TRP A 500 -11.92 -26.42 -19.02
N GLY A 501 -12.29 -25.35 -19.72
CA GLY A 501 -13.64 -24.81 -19.75
C GLY A 501 -14.03 -24.02 -18.51
N PHE A 502 -14.92 -23.06 -18.69
CA PHE A 502 -15.30 -22.08 -17.65
C PHE A 502 -15.89 -22.71 -16.38
N PHE A 503 -16.59 -23.84 -16.50
CA PHE A 503 -17.15 -24.55 -15.35
C PHE A 503 -16.05 -25.08 -14.43
N ASN A 504 -15.11 -25.85 -14.97
CA ASN A 504 -14.01 -26.41 -14.20
C ASN A 504 -13.06 -25.32 -13.67
N PHE A 505 -12.83 -24.27 -14.47
CA PHE A 505 -12.08 -23.11 -14.08
C PHE A 505 -12.71 -22.42 -12.84
N ALA A 506 -14.03 -22.15 -12.86
CA ALA A 506 -14.71 -21.48 -11.75
C ALA A 506 -14.62 -22.28 -10.44
N ILE A 507 -14.88 -23.58 -10.50
CA ILE A 507 -14.83 -24.45 -9.31
C ILE A 507 -13.40 -24.55 -8.79
N SER A 508 -12.42 -24.83 -9.64
CA SER A 508 -11.03 -24.97 -9.23
C SER A 508 -10.48 -23.65 -8.69
N ALA A 509 -10.81 -22.50 -9.30
CA ALA A 509 -10.42 -21.19 -8.80
C ALA A 509 -11.03 -20.89 -7.42
N ALA A 510 -12.31 -21.23 -7.20
CA ALA A 510 -12.96 -21.07 -5.91
C ALA A 510 -12.35 -21.99 -4.83
N CYS A 511 -12.03 -23.24 -5.18
CA CYS A 511 -11.35 -24.18 -4.26
C CYS A 511 -9.95 -23.68 -3.89
N ILE A 512 -9.16 -23.23 -4.87
CA ILE A 512 -7.82 -22.68 -4.65
C ILE A 512 -7.91 -21.42 -3.78
N ALA A 513 -8.84 -20.51 -4.08
CA ALA A 513 -9.06 -19.30 -3.28
C ALA A 513 -9.39 -19.64 -1.82
N THR A 514 -10.28 -20.61 -1.61
CA THR A 514 -10.66 -21.06 -0.27
C THR A 514 -9.46 -21.67 0.45
N ALA A 515 -8.66 -22.51 -0.23
CA ALA A 515 -7.47 -23.11 0.34
C ALA A 515 -6.45 -22.05 0.78
N PHE A 516 -6.16 -21.04 -0.07
CA PHE A 516 -5.29 -19.92 0.31
C PHE A 516 -5.85 -19.14 1.50
N ASN A 517 -7.13 -18.80 1.51
CA ASN A 517 -7.76 -18.08 2.61
C ASN A 517 -7.72 -18.86 3.91
N LEU A 518 -7.89 -20.18 3.88
CA LEU A 518 -7.79 -21.03 5.07
C LEU A 518 -6.38 -21.07 5.66
N THR A 519 -5.33 -20.73 4.90
CA THR A 519 -3.97 -20.59 5.46
C THR A 519 -3.89 -19.51 6.55
N VAL A 520 -4.83 -18.57 6.60
CA VAL A 520 -4.95 -17.62 7.71
C VAL A 520 -5.09 -18.32 9.06
N LEU A 521 -5.76 -19.48 9.13
CA LEU A 521 -5.88 -20.27 10.35
C LEU A 521 -4.50 -20.75 10.86
N LEU A 522 -3.58 -21.04 9.95
CA LEU A 522 -2.20 -21.38 10.31
C LEU A 522 -1.50 -20.18 10.94
N MET A 523 -1.71 -18.98 10.37
CA MET A 523 -1.13 -17.75 10.93
C MET A 523 -1.75 -17.37 12.26
N LEU A 524 -3.05 -17.58 12.45
CA LEU A 524 -3.70 -17.38 13.76
C LEU A 524 -3.14 -18.32 14.84
N LYS A 525 -2.78 -19.55 14.46
CA LYS A 525 -2.26 -20.55 15.43
C LYS A 525 -0.75 -20.40 15.66
N TRP A 526 0.02 -20.20 14.60
CA TRP A 526 1.49 -20.22 14.65
C TRP A 526 2.15 -18.87 14.40
N GLY A 527 1.39 -17.82 14.06
CA GLY A 527 1.92 -16.49 13.74
C GLY A 527 2.83 -15.95 14.86
N LYS A 528 2.39 -16.04 16.11
CA LYS A 528 3.17 -15.60 17.27
C LYS A 528 4.52 -16.35 17.40
N TYR A 529 4.53 -17.66 17.17
CA TYR A 529 5.75 -18.46 17.16
C TYR A 529 6.69 -18.07 16.01
N LEU A 530 6.15 -17.91 14.81
CA LEU A 530 6.94 -17.54 13.62
C LEU A 530 7.56 -16.15 13.76
N ARG A 531 6.85 -15.19 14.37
CA ARG A 531 7.35 -13.83 14.64
C ARG A 531 8.52 -13.88 15.61
N ARG A 532 8.38 -14.61 16.72
CA ARG A 532 9.44 -14.78 17.72
C ARG A 532 10.69 -15.43 17.14
N THR A 533 10.54 -16.47 16.33
CA THR A 533 11.66 -17.18 15.70
C THR A 533 12.35 -16.33 14.62
N GLY A 534 11.58 -15.49 13.89
CA GLY A 534 12.08 -14.65 12.82
C GLY A 534 12.77 -13.36 13.28
N GLU A 535 12.58 -12.95 14.52
CA GLU A 535 13.05 -11.67 15.07
C GLU A 535 14.55 -11.46 14.93
N SER A 536 15.35 -12.42 15.38
CA SER A 536 16.82 -12.33 15.36
C SER A 536 17.38 -12.19 13.94
N TYR A 537 16.76 -12.88 12.98
CA TYR A 537 17.16 -12.78 11.57
C TYR A 537 16.74 -11.43 10.98
N TYR A 538 15.56 -10.93 11.28
CA TYR A 538 15.09 -9.63 10.85
C TYR A 538 16.03 -8.51 11.29
N PHE A 539 16.40 -8.48 12.56
CA PHE A 539 17.38 -7.52 13.09
C PHE A 539 18.74 -7.63 12.42
N LYS A 540 19.20 -8.86 12.13
CA LYS A 540 20.46 -9.04 11.43
C LYS A 540 20.44 -8.42 10.02
N VAL A 541 19.33 -8.57 9.27
CA VAL A 541 19.18 -8.03 7.91
C VAL A 541 19.07 -6.49 7.91
N ILE A 542 18.27 -5.93 8.82
CA ILE A 542 18.10 -4.46 8.89
C ILE A 542 19.42 -3.78 9.31
N ASN A 543 20.27 -4.47 10.04
CA ASN A 543 21.53 -3.94 10.54
C ASN A 543 22.68 -4.02 9.55
N TRP A 544 22.46 -4.63 8.38
CA TRP A 544 23.41 -4.54 7.28
C TRP A 544 23.43 -3.12 6.73
#